data_b39dab5d6c847d62fdf7ddb163d39ded
#
_entry.id   b39dab5d6c847d62fdf7ddb163d39ded
#
_cell.length_a   1.000
_cell.length_b   1.000
_cell.length_c   1.000
_cell.angle_alpha   90.00
_cell.angle_beta   90.00
_cell.angle_gamma   90.00
#
_symmetry.space_group_name_H-M   'P 1'
#
loop_
_entity.id
_entity.type
_entity.pdbx_description
1 polymer ?
#
loop_
_entity_poly.entity_id
_entity_poly.type
_entity_poly.pdbx_seq_one_letter_code
_entity_poly.pdbx_strand_id
1 'polypeptide(L)'
;MTRLRKIMLEELQRRNYSEATIRYYIRKVEAFARHFQCSPDRLGPQHIREYQAYLFTKRKLSPGSVTTHLCALRFFYIQTLKKPWSIADTPYPKKNHRLPTILSQEEVAQLIDAASTPFHRTLLMTLYASGIRNAELTCLKIGDIDSRRMVIHIKGGKGRQDRDVMLSSKLLEELRSHWLRSRRKSSLWLFPGNRWHSGDQPIDTKTPRNACQEAARRAGIKKHVYPHVLRHCFATHLLEAGADLYTIQILLGHHDLKETAIYLHLSQRHLHATASPLDSLQLKVWSPQKE
;
A
#
# COMPACT_ATOMS: atom_id res chain seq x y z
N MET A 1 9.40 -15.86 27.65
CA MET A 1 8.16 -15.57 26.89
C MET A 1 6.99 -15.83 27.83
N THR A 2 6.05 -14.86 28.01
CA THR A 2 4.90 -15.06 28.92
C THR A 2 3.94 -16.11 28.35
N ARG A 3 3.22 -16.84 29.21
CA ARG A 3 2.22 -17.84 28.82
C ARG A 3 1.19 -17.28 27.81
N LEU A 4 0.69 -16.08 28.08
CA LEU A 4 -0.32 -15.42 27.19
C LEU A 4 0.23 -15.12 25.80
N ARG A 5 1.49 -14.68 25.70
CA ARG A 5 2.14 -14.44 24.41
C ARG A 5 2.28 -15.74 23.61
N LYS A 6 2.58 -16.86 24.27
CA LYS A 6 2.68 -18.17 23.61
C LYS A 6 1.33 -18.60 23.06
N ILE A 7 0.26 -18.54 23.86
CA ILE A 7 -1.10 -18.89 23.45
C ILE A 7 -1.55 -18.01 22.28
N MET A 8 -1.32 -16.68 22.36
CA MET A 8 -1.68 -15.76 21.26
C MET A 8 -0.90 -16.08 19.98
N LEU A 9 0.37 -16.42 20.08
CA LEU A 9 1.20 -16.81 18.94
C LEU A 9 0.65 -18.06 18.26
N GLU A 10 0.35 -19.10 19.03
CA GLU A 10 -0.23 -20.36 18.55
C GLU A 10 -1.59 -20.13 17.85
N GLU A 11 -2.45 -19.29 18.44
CA GLU A 11 -3.75 -18.94 17.84
C GLU A 11 -3.62 -18.18 16.51
N LEU A 12 -2.64 -17.28 16.40
CA LEU A 12 -2.36 -16.57 15.15
C LEU A 12 -1.78 -17.49 14.08
N GLN A 13 -0.84 -18.38 14.47
CA GLN A 13 -0.23 -19.36 13.57
C GLN A 13 -1.27 -20.38 13.07
N ARG A 14 -2.11 -20.92 13.96
CA ARG A 14 -3.18 -21.85 13.60
C ARG A 14 -4.17 -21.28 12.58
N ARG A 15 -4.37 -19.96 12.59
CA ARG A 15 -5.19 -19.24 11.61
C ARG A 15 -4.41 -18.75 10.39
N ASN A 16 -3.17 -19.20 10.25
CA ASN A 16 -2.32 -18.89 9.11
C ASN A 16 -2.12 -17.38 8.85
N TYR A 17 -2.02 -16.57 9.94
CA TYR A 17 -1.66 -15.18 9.80
C TYR A 17 -0.20 -15.03 9.32
N SER A 18 0.07 -13.99 8.52
CA SER A 18 1.44 -13.69 8.10
C SER A 18 2.32 -13.33 9.30
N GLU A 19 3.62 -13.64 9.23
CA GLU A 19 4.58 -13.29 10.28
C GLU A 19 4.58 -11.80 10.63
N ALA A 20 4.39 -10.93 9.62
CA ALA A 20 4.30 -9.49 9.83
C ALA A 20 3.07 -9.13 10.68
N THR A 21 1.90 -9.73 10.41
CA THR A 21 0.68 -9.53 11.18
C THR A 21 0.84 -10.09 12.60
N ILE A 22 1.45 -11.26 12.74
CA ILE A 22 1.74 -11.89 14.05
C ILE A 22 2.58 -10.95 14.91
N ARG A 23 3.73 -10.50 14.39
CA ARG A 23 4.62 -9.55 15.09
C ARG A 23 3.90 -8.26 15.46
N TYR A 24 3.07 -7.77 14.54
CA TYR A 24 2.33 -6.53 14.74
C TYR A 24 1.30 -6.66 15.86
N TYR A 25 0.47 -7.72 15.86
CA TYR A 25 -0.57 -7.95 16.86
C TYR A 25 0.02 -8.13 18.24
N ILE A 26 1.06 -8.95 18.37
CA ILE A 26 1.75 -9.17 19.65
C ILE A 26 2.28 -7.83 20.21
N ARG A 27 2.95 -7.01 19.39
CA ARG A 27 3.46 -5.70 19.82
C ARG A 27 2.35 -4.74 20.28
N LYS A 28 1.15 -4.80 19.68
CA LYS A 28 0.03 -3.94 20.09
C LYS A 28 -0.53 -4.36 21.46
N VAL A 29 -0.64 -5.65 21.72
CA VAL A 29 -1.06 -6.16 23.05
C VAL A 29 0.01 -5.88 24.11
N GLU A 30 1.29 -6.04 23.78
CA GLU A 30 2.39 -5.64 24.67
C GLU A 30 2.35 -4.14 25.02
N ALA A 31 2.09 -3.28 24.02
CA ALA A 31 1.98 -1.84 24.25
C ALA A 31 0.81 -1.47 25.17
N PHE A 32 -0.31 -2.18 25.06
CA PHE A 32 -1.46 -2.05 25.92
C PHE A 32 -1.13 -2.46 27.37
N ALA A 33 -0.55 -3.64 27.55
CA ALA A 33 -0.14 -4.14 28.87
C ALA A 33 0.88 -3.20 29.54
N ARG A 34 1.84 -2.68 28.78
CA ARG A 34 2.85 -1.74 29.26
C ARG A 34 2.25 -0.40 29.68
N HIS A 35 1.21 0.06 28.99
CA HIS A 35 0.56 1.32 29.34
C HIS A 35 -0.07 1.29 30.74
N PHE A 36 -0.69 0.16 31.11
CA PHE A 36 -1.30 -0.03 32.42
C PHE A 36 -0.38 -0.72 33.44
N GLN A 37 0.83 -1.08 33.06
CA GLN A 37 1.78 -1.84 33.89
C GLN A 37 1.16 -3.10 34.51
N CYS A 38 0.22 -3.71 33.80
CA CYS A 38 -0.59 -4.82 34.27
C CYS A 38 -0.72 -5.89 33.16
N SER A 39 -0.91 -7.15 33.59
CA SER A 39 -1.14 -8.26 32.66
C SER A 39 -2.44 -8.04 31.89
N PRO A 40 -2.45 -8.20 30.55
CA PRO A 40 -3.60 -7.80 29.72
C PRO A 40 -4.86 -8.65 29.96
N ASP A 41 -4.75 -9.82 30.57
CA ASP A 41 -5.90 -10.67 30.96
C ASP A 41 -6.67 -10.14 32.18
N ARG A 42 -6.02 -9.29 32.99
CA ARG A 42 -6.63 -8.59 34.13
C ARG A 42 -7.29 -7.27 33.76
N LEU A 43 -7.06 -6.80 32.52
CA LEU A 43 -7.65 -5.58 32.00
C LEU A 43 -8.98 -5.91 31.29
N GLY A 44 -9.90 -4.94 31.29
CA GLY A 44 -11.26 -5.12 30.75
C GLY A 44 -11.69 -3.99 29.80
N PRO A 45 -12.97 -3.95 29.38
CA PRO A 45 -13.49 -2.99 28.41
C PRO A 45 -13.22 -1.53 28.76
N GLN A 46 -13.31 -1.16 30.05
CA GLN A 46 -13.05 0.21 30.49
C GLN A 46 -11.60 0.64 30.21
N HIS A 47 -10.62 -0.23 30.47
CA HIS A 47 -9.21 0.02 30.16
C HIS A 47 -8.98 0.18 28.66
N ILE A 48 -9.73 -0.55 27.82
CA ILE A 48 -9.62 -0.45 26.37
C ILE A 48 -10.15 0.90 25.88
N ARG A 49 -11.28 1.40 26.44
CA ARG A 49 -11.81 2.75 26.17
C ARG A 49 -10.80 3.83 26.54
N GLU A 50 -10.24 3.74 27.74
CA GLU A 50 -9.21 4.66 28.25
C GLU A 50 -7.97 4.65 27.35
N TYR A 51 -7.50 3.46 26.97
CA TYR A 51 -6.37 3.32 26.05
C TYR A 51 -6.67 3.88 24.66
N GLN A 52 -7.87 3.69 24.14
CA GLN A 52 -8.30 4.29 22.88
C GLN A 52 -8.26 5.81 22.95
N ALA A 53 -8.77 6.40 24.02
CA ALA A 53 -8.71 7.86 24.27
C ALA A 53 -7.25 8.33 24.36
N TYR A 54 -6.39 7.62 25.09
CA TYR A 54 -4.95 7.88 25.18
C TYR A 54 -4.26 7.89 23.81
N LEU A 55 -4.55 6.89 22.97
CA LEU A 55 -3.97 6.80 21.62
C LEU A 55 -4.32 8.01 20.76
N PHE A 56 -5.53 8.57 20.90
CA PHE A 56 -5.93 9.77 20.18
C PHE A 56 -5.38 11.05 20.79
N THR A 57 -5.55 11.24 22.09
CA THR A 57 -5.28 12.53 22.76
C THR A 57 -3.80 12.74 23.05
N LYS A 58 -3.12 11.74 23.59
CA LYS A 58 -1.71 11.83 23.99
C LYS A 58 -0.76 11.36 22.89
N ARG A 59 -1.05 10.22 22.23
CA ARG A 59 -0.20 9.69 21.17
C ARG A 59 -0.51 10.28 19.79
N LYS A 60 -1.61 11.01 19.64
CA LYS A 60 -2.06 11.67 18.39
C LYS A 60 -2.02 10.74 17.17
N LEU A 61 -2.39 9.48 17.38
CA LEU A 61 -2.39 8.49 16.29
C LEU A 61 -3.57 8.71 15.34
N SER A 62 -3.35 8.37 14.07
CA SER A 62 -4.42 8.40 13.06
C SER A 62 -5.52 7.37 13.37
N PRO A 63 -6.78 7.60 12.94
CA PRO A 63 -7.88 6.65 13.11
C PRO A 63 -7.54 5.23 12.62
N GLY A 64 -6.84 5.10 11.48
CA GLY A 64 -6.39 3.81 10.97
C GLY A 64 -5.41 3.10 11.91
N SER A 65 -4.47 3.85 12.52
CA SER A 65 -3.52 3.29 13.48
C SER A 65 -4.24 2.83 14.75
N VAL A 66 -5.20 3.60 15.26
CA VAL A 66 -6.00 3.22 16.43
C VAL A 66 -6.84 1.98 16.12
N THR A 67 -7.49 1.91 14.95
CA THR A 67 -8.22 0.72 14.49
C THR A 67 -7.35 -0.54 14.56
N THR A 68 -6.08 -0.45 14.13
CA THR A 68 -5.18 -1.62 14.18
C THR A 68 -4.81 -2.06 15.61
N HIS A 69 -4.73 -1.13 16.57
CA HIS A 69 -4.60 -1.48 17.99
C HIS A 69 -5.85 -2.23 18.49
N LEU A 70 -7.04 -1.72 18.18
CA LEU A 70 -8.31 -2.36 18.57
C LEU A 70 -8.49 -3.75 17.94
N CYS A 71 -8.11 -3.94 16.67
CA CYS A 71 -8.13 -5.26 16.03
C CYS A 71 -7.24 -6.28 16.75
N ALA A 72 -6.04 -5.88 17.17
CA ALA A 72 -5.14 -6.75 17.90
C ALA A 72 -5.67 -7.09 19.30
N LEU A 73 -6.24 -6.12 20.03
CA LEU A 73 -6.86 -6.33 21.32
C LEU A 73 -8.12 -7.21 21.19
N ARG A 74 -8.98 -6.93 20.20
CA ARG A 74 -10.15 -7.77 19.92
C ARG A 74 -9.75 -9.22 19.66
N PHE A 75 -8.73 -9.45 18.83
CA PHE A 75 -8.21 -10.80 18.61
C PHE A 75 -7.74 -11.44 19.92
N PHE A 76 -6.98 -10.72 20.73
CA PHE A 76 -6.47 -11.23 22.00
C PHE A 76 -7.62 -11.61 22.96
N TYR A 77 -8.59 -10.75 23.18
CA TYR A 77 -9.70 -11.05 24.10
C TYR A 77 -10.60 -12.17 23.58
N ILE A 78 -11.03 -12.14 22.33
CA ILE A 78 -11.97 -13.12 21.78
C ILE A 78 -11.27 -14.45 21.49
N GLN A 79 -10.13 -14.43 20.81
CA GLN A 79 -9.52 -15.65 20.30
C GLN A 79 -8.55 -16.28 21.28
N THR A 80 -7.79 -15.47 22.02
CA THR A 80 -6.79 -15.98 22.96
C THR A 80 -7.36 -16.23 24.35
N LEU A 81 -8.13 -15.26 24.89
CA LEU A 81 -8.69 -15.37 26.24
C LEU A 81 -10.10 -15.98 26.28
N LYS A 82 -10.76 -16.12 25.12
CA LYS A 82 -12.17 -16.59 25.01
C LYS A 82 -13.15 -15.75 25.83
N LYS A 83 -12.84 -14.46 26.03
CA LYS A 83 -13.71 -13.52 26.72
C LYS A 83 -14.66 -12.83 25.75
N PRO A 84 -15.89 -12.47 26.16
CA PRO A 84 -16.80 -11.71 25.31
C PRO A 84 -16.21 -10.32 25.01
N TRP A 85 -16.47 -9.83 23.80
CA TRP A 85 -16.09 -8.50 23.35
C TRP A 85 -17.29 -7.83 22.69
N SER A 86 -17.72 -6.71 23.25
CA SER A 86 -18.76 -5.88 22.65
C SER A 86 -18.15 -4.80 21.74
N ILE A 87 -18.64 -4.68 20.52
CA ILE A 87 -18.28 -3.60 19.61
C ILE A 87 -18.82 -2.27 20.13
N ALA A 88 -19.97 -2.28 20.83
CA ALA A 88 -20.56 -1.11 21.44
C ALA A 88 -19.65 -0.49 22.51
N ASP A 89 -18.90 -1.33 23.23
CA ASP A 89 -17.96 -0.87 24.24
C ASP A 89 -16.70 -0.21 23.68
N THR A 90 -16.30 -0.58 22.48
CA THR A 90 -15.07 -0.09 21.82
C THR A 90 -15.30 0.14 20.33
N PRO A 91 -16.05 1.18 19.95
CA PRO A 91 -16.38 1.47 18.56
C PRO A 91 -15.12 1.79 17.76
N TYR A 92 -15.09 1.32 16.51
CA TYR A 92 -14.02 1.69 15.60
C TYR A 92 -14.11 3.17 15.24
N PRO A 93 -12.98 3.89 15.19
CA PRO A 93 -12.95 5.28 14.82
C PRO A 93 -13.50 5.52 13.40
N LYS A 94 -14.22 6.63 13.21
CA LYS A 94 -14.58 7.10 11.87
C LYS A 94 -13.31 7.36 11.07
N LYS A 95 -13.26 6.81 9.85
CA LYS A 95 -12.15 7.04 8.94
C LYS A 95 -12.44 8.27 8.08
N ASN A 96 -11.54 9.23 8.06
CA ASN A 96 -11.58 10.29 7.06
C ASN A 96 -11.01 9.74 5.76
N HIS A 97 -11.84 9.60 4.75
CA HIS A 97 -11.41 9.21 3.40
C HIS A 97 -10.80 10.46 2.72
N ARG A 98 -9.48 10.53 2.70
CA ARG A 98 -8.76 11.50 1.87
C ARG A 98 -8.42 10.83 0.55
N LEU A 99 -8.62 11.54 -0.54
CA LEU A 99 -8.16 11.06 -1.84
C LEU A 99 -6.63 10.94 -1.83
N PRO A 100 -6.07 9.89 -2.42
CA PRO A 100 -4.62 9.75 -2.53
C PRO A 100 -4.03 10.86 -3.40
N THR A 101 -2.78 11.20 -3.10
CA THR A 101 -1.99 12.10 -3.93
C THR A 101 -1.64 11.42 -5.24
N ILE A 102 -1.87 12.11 -6.36
CA ILE A 102 -1.47 11.69 -7.70
C ILE A 102 -0.45 12.68 -8.26
N LEU A 103 0.56 12.17 -8.92
CA LEU A 103 1.50 12.92 -9.75
C LEU A 103 0.98 12.94 -11.17
N SER A 104 1.19 14.02 -11.92
CA SER A 104 0.97 14.01 -13.36
C SER A 104 2.02 13.13 -14.07
N GLN A 105 1.80 12.82 -15.36
CA GLN A 105 2.77 12.03 -16.13
C GLN A 105 4.12 12.74 -16.24
N GLU A 106 4.12 14.07 -16.34
CA GLU A 106 5.30 14.93 -16.37
C GLU A 106 6.04 14.90 -15.02
N GLU A 107 5.29 15.01 -13.90
CA GLU A 107 5.87 14.88 -12.55
C GLU A 107 6.48 13.49 -12.32
N VAL A 108 5.85 12.41 -12.85
CA VAL A 108 6.43 11.06 -12.77
C VAL A 108 7.70 10.95 -13.62
N ALA A 109 7.74 11.54 -14.81
CA ALA A 109 8.95 11.56 -15.64
C ALA A 109 10.08 12.31 -14.92
N GLN A 110 9.81 13.50 -14.39
CA GLN A 110 10.76 14.28 -13.60
C GLN A 110 11.27 13.53 -12.36
N LEU A 111 10.38 12.81 -11.67
CA LEU A 111 10.73 11.97 -10.52
C LEU A 111 11.72 10.87 -10.91
N ILE A 112 11.46 10.15 -12.00
CA ILE A 112 12.31 9.06 -12.48
C ILE A 112 13.67 9.60 -12.95
N ASP A 113 13.69 10.74 -13.65
CA ASP A 113 14.91 11.36 -14.14
C ASP A 113 15.77 11.95 -13.03
N ALA A 114 15.15 12.40 -11.93
CA ALA A 114 15.85 12.89 -10.74
C ALA A 114 16.37 11.77 -9.81
N ALA A 115 16.25 10.50 -10.18
CA ALA A 115 16.80 9.40 -9.38
C ALA A 115 18.29 9.57 -9.13
N SER A 116 18.74 9.34 -7.89
CA SER A 116 20.12 9.57 -7.48
C SER A 116 21.12 8.56 -8.04
N THR A 117 20.64 7.38 -8.44
CA THR A 117 21.46 6.31 -9.01
C THR A 117 20.68 5.56 -10.09
N PRO A 118 21.36 4.87 -11.04
CA PRO A 118 20.69 3.99 -11.98
C PRO A 118 19.85 2.89 -11.30
N PHE A 119 20.31 2.40 -10.16
CA PHE A 119 19.57 1.43 -9.34
C PHE A 119 18.23 2.00 -8.85
N HIS A 120 18.24 3.23 -8.27
CA HIS A 120 17.02 3.89 -7.84
C HIS A 120 16.09 4.20 -9.01
N ARG A 121 16.63 4.59 -10.17
CA ARG A 121 15.85 4.80 -11.41
C ARG A 121 15.09 3.53 -11.79
N THR A 122 15.78 2.38 -11.83
CA THR A 122 15.15 1.10 -12.14
C THR A 122 14.04 0.74 -11.14
N LEU A 123 14.25 0.99 -9.82
CA LEU A 123 13.20 0.78 -8.81
C LEU A 123 11.95 1.64 -9.08
N LEU A 124 12.13 2.94 -9.36
CA LEU A 124 11.02 3.85 -9.64
C LEU A 124 10.28 3.47 -10.91
N MET A 125 11.00 3.15 -11.98
CA MET A 125 10.41 2.68 -13.24
C MET A 125 9.60 1.39 -13.03
N THR A 126 10.15 0.42 -12.28
CA THR A 126 9.45 -0.84 -12.00
C THR A 126 8.16 -0.60 -11.22
N LEU A 127 8.20 0.23 -10.17
CA LEU A 127 7.00 0.59 -9.38
C LEU A 127 5.91 1.24 -10.24
N TYR A 128 6.30 2.20 -11.08
CA TYR A 128 5.33 2.94 -11.88
C TYR A 128 4.80 2.12 -13.06
N ALA A 129 5.65 1.39 -13.78
CA ALA A 129 5.24 0.67 -14.99
C ALA A 129 4.42 -0.59 -14.70
N SER A 130 4.52 -1.17 -13.51
CA SER A 130 3.83 -2.42 -13.14
C SER A 130 2.76 -2.25 -12.06
N GLY A 131 2.76 -1.13 -11.35
CA GLY A 131 1.83 -0.86 -10.24
C GLY A 131 1.93 -1.84 -9.07
N ILE A 132 3.02 -2.60 -8.94
CA ILE A 132 3.22 -3.58 -7.86
C ILE A 132 3.39 -2.93 -6.50
N ARG A 133 3.12 -3.70 -5.44
CA ARG A 133 3.31 -3.23 -4.06
C ARG A 133 4.80 -3.17 -3.71
N ASN A 134 5.16 -2.26 -2.79
CA ASN A 134 6.55 -2.13 -2.33
C ASN A 134 7.17 -3.45 -1.86
N ALA A 135 6.42 -4.26 -1.10
CA ALA A 135 6.89 -5.57 -0.64
C ALA A 135 7.05 -6.58 -1.80
N GLU A 136 6.19 -6.51 -2.82
CA GLU A 136 6.29 -7.34 -4.03
C GLU A 136 7.54 -6.97 -4.83
N LEU A 137 7.80 -5.67 -5.01
CA LEU A 137 9.02 -5.19 -5.66
C LEU A 137 10.28 -5.73 -4.99
N THR A 138 10.36 -5.64 -3.66
CA THR A 138 11.57 -6.06 -2.93
C THR A 138 11.81 -7.56 -3.02
N CYS A 139 10.75 -8.35 -3.15
CA CYS A 139 10.83 -9.82 -3.24
C CYS A 139 10.77 -10.33 -4.69
N LEU A 140 10.93 -9.45 -5.69
CA LEU A 140 10.88 -9.84 -7.09
C LEU A 140 12.12 -10.66 -7.49
N LYS A 141 11.89 -11.79 -8.13
CA LYS A 141 12.95 -12.68 -8.58
C LYS A 141 13.23 -12.48 -10.06
N ILE A 142 14.43 -12.86 -10.49
CA ILE A 142 14.82 -12.83 -11.92
C ILE A 142 13.89 -13.71 -12.74
N GLY A 143 13.58 -14.91 -12.23
CA GLY A 143 12.69 -15.86 -12.90
C GLY A 143 11.20 -15.46 -12.91
N ASP A 144 10.83 -14.35 -12.27
CA ASP A 144 9.47 -13.82 -12.35
C ASP A 144 9.28 -12.91 -13.59
N ILE A 145 10.36 -12.60 -14.32
CA ILE A 145 10.31 -11.78 -15.53
C ILE A 145 10.18 -12.69 -16.75
N ASP A 146 8.99 -12.75 -17.33
CA ASP A 146 8.75 -13.47 -18.60
C ASP A 146 8.83 -12.48 -19.78
N SER A 147 10.01 -12.39 -20.38
CA SER A 147 10.26 -11.52 -21.53
C SER A 147 9.65 -12.04 -22.84
N ARG A 148 9.19 -13.30 -22.91
CA ARG A 148 8.49 -13.84 -24.09
C ARG A 148 7.02 -13.45 -24.08
N ARG A 149 6.38 -13.58 -22.91
CA ARG A 149 4.97 -13.21 -22.74
C ARG A 149 4.79 -11.73 -22.38
N MET A 150 5.88 -11.00 -22.12
CA MET A 150 5.87 -9.60 -21.69
C MET A 150 5.05 -9.39 -20.41
N VAL A 151 5.27 -10.24 -19.40
CA VAL A 151 4.61 -10.17 -18.09
C VAL A 151 5.62 -10.32 -16.95
N ILE A 152 5.22 -9.84 -15.78
CA ILE A 152 5.92 -10.06 -14.51
C ILE A 152 4.98 -10.87 -13.62
N HIS A 153 5.43 -12.05 -13.19
CA HIS A 153 4.70 -12.94 -12.29
C HIS A 153 4.84 -12.46 -10.84
N ILE A 154 3.75 -12.04 -10.22
CA ILE A 154 3.72 -11.64 -8.82
C ILE A 154 3.19 -12.79 -7.99
N LYS A 155 4.06 -13.44 -7.22
CA LYS A 155 3.74 -14.59 -6.37
C LYS A 155 3.45 -14.16 -4.93
N GLY A 156 2.46 -14.80 -4.30
CA GLY A 156 2.17 -14.60 -2.88
C GLY A 156 1.75 -13.18 -2.50
N GLY A 157 1.07 -12.44 -3.38
CA GLY A 157 0.54 -11.12 -3.13
C GLY A 157 -0.34 -11.03 -1.87
N LYS A 158 -0.87 -9.85 -1.53
CA LYS A 158 -1.82 -9.68 -0.40
C LYS A 158 -2.99 -10.67 -0.58
N GLY A 159 -3.21 -11.55 0.40
CA GLY A 159 -4.21 -12.63 0.30
C GLY A 159 -3.69 -13.91 -0.36
N ARG A 160 -2.38 -14.02 -0.64
CA ARG A 160 -1.73 -15.19 -1.27
C ARG A 160 -2.25 -15.51 -2.69
N GLN A 161 -2.75 -14.51 -3.40
CA GLN A 161 -3.13 -14.66 -4.81
C GLN A 161 -1.97 -14.23 -5.70
N ASP A 162 -1.64 -15.12 -6.63
CA ASP A 162 -0.69 -14.85 -7.69
C ASP A 162 -1.38 -14.06 -8.80
N ARG A 163 -0.64 -13.22 -9.49
CA ARG A 163 -1.13 -12.48 -10.66
C ARG A 163 -0.01 -12.13 -11.60
N ASP A 164 -0.35 -11.92 -12.84
CA ASP A 164 0.54 -11.38 -13.85
C ASP A 164 0.28 -9.87 -13.99
N VAL A 165 1.36 -9.10 -14.12
CA VAL A 165 1.28 -7.66 -14.46
C VAL A 165 2.06 -7.39 -15.73
N MET A 166 1.72 -6.31 -16.42
CA MET A 166 2.36 -5.96 -17.69
C MET A 166 3.85 -5.64 -17.54
N LEU A 167 4.64 -6.07 -18.50
CA LEU A 167 6.04 -5.73 -18.68
C LEU A 167 6.18 -4.93 -19.98
N SER A 168 6.33 -3.60 -19.88
CA SER A 168 6.57 -2.80 -21.08
C SER A 168 7.96 -3.03 -21.65
N SER A 169 8.15 -2.85 -22.97
CA SER A 169 9.46 -2.97 -23.64
C SER A 169 10.49 -2.05 -22.99
N LYS A 170 10.10 -0.81 -22.67
CA LYS A 170 10.96 0.16 -21.99
C LYS A 170 11.41 -0.31 -20.60
N LEU A 171 10.51 -0.94 -19.83
CA LEU A 171 10.89 -1.51 -18.53
C LEU A 171 11.82 -2.69 -18.70
N LEU A 172 11.57 -3.60 -19.67
CA LEU A 172 12.41 -4.75 -19.94
C LEU A 172 13.85 -4.34 -20.31
N GLU A 173 14.01 -3.31 -21.15
CA GLU A 173 15.33 -2.75 -21.50
C GLU A 173 16.06 -2.20 -20.27
N GLU A 174 15.35 -1.45 -19.41
CA GLU A 174 15.93 -0.94 -18.18
C GLU A 174 16.33 -2.05 -17.21
N LEU A 175 15.50 -3.10 -17.06
CA LEU A 175 15.82 -4.26 -16.22
C LEU A 175 17.03 -5.03 -16.75
N ARG A 176 17.16 -5.22 -18.07
CA ARG A 176 18.34 -5.82 -18.70
C ARG A 176 19.60 -4.97 -18.45
N SER A 177 19.50 -3.66 -18.65
CA SER A 177 20.58 -2.72 -18.39
C SER A 177 21.00 -2.73 -16.92
N HIS A 178 20.01 -2.75 -16.00
CA HIS A 178 20.26 -2.92 -14.57
C HIS A 178 21.02 -4.22 -14.27
N TRP A 179 20.57 -5.33 -14.81
CA TRP A 179 21.23 -6.62 -14.63
C TRP A 179 22.68 -6.64 -15.14
N LEU A 180 22.93 -6.05 -16.30
CA LEU A 180 24.30 -5.93 -16.86
C LEU A 180 25.21 -5.04 -16.01
N ARG A 181 24.71 -3.93 -15.50
CA ARG A 181 25.46 -2.99 -14.64
C ARG A 181 25.66 -3.51 -13.22
N SER A 182 24.87 -4.48 -12.78
CA SER A 182 24.96 -4.99 -11.42
C SER A 182 26.29 -5.71 -11.17
N ARG A 183 27.10 -5.15 -10.26
CA ARG A 183 28.37 -5.78 -9.81
C ARG A 183 28.13 -7.06 -9.00
N ARG A 184 26.99 -7.16 -8.32
CA ARG A 184 26.56 -8.35 -7.59
C ARG A 184 25.35 -8.95 -8.32
N LYS A 185 25.59 -10.05 -8.99
CA LYS A 185 24.50 -10.84 -9.57
C LYS A 185 24.01 -11.81 -8.51
N SER A 186 22.78 -11.61 -8.04
CA SER A 186 22.07 -12.64 -7.30
C SER A 186 21.66 -13.74 -8.26
N SER A 187 21.67 -14.96 -7.82
CA SER A 187 21.08 -16.08 -8.58
C SER A 187 19.56 -16.08 -8.50
N LEU A 188 18.98 -15.36 -7.55
CA LEU A 188 17.57 -15.41 -7.22
C LEU A 188 16.87 -14.05 -7.36
N TRP A 189 17.40 -13.00 -6.71
CA TRP A 189 16.71 -11.72 -6.56
C TRP A 189 17.01 -10.73 -7.67
N LEU A 190 15.99 -10.09 -8.23
CA LEU A 190 16.16 -9.02 -9.21
C LEU A 190 16.81 -7.79 -8.56
N PHE A 191 16.46 -7.51 -7.32
CA PHE A 191 17.01 -6.42 -6.51
C PHE A 191 17.65 -6.99 -5.24
N PRO A 192 18.92 -7.44 -5.29
CA PRO A 192 19.61 -8.00 -4.14
C PRO A 192 19.99 -6.91 -3.12
N GLY A 193 19.96 -7.27 -1.84
CA GLY A 193 20.38 -6.41 -0.75
C GLY A 193 21.89 -6.19 -0.71
N ASN A 194 22.32 -5.08 -0.12
CA ASN A 194 23.72 -4.67 -0.06
C ASN A 194 24.42 -4.97 1.29
N ARG A 195 24.00 -6.02 2.00
CA ARG A 195 24.65 -6.35 3.29
C ARG A 195 25.84 -7.28 3.10
N TRP A 196 27.00 -6.87 3.64
CA TRP A 196 28.30 -7.55 3.52
C TRP A 196 28.32 -8.98 4.10
N HIS A 197 27.40 -9.33 5.01
CA HIS A 197 27.41 -10.59 5.75
C HIS A 197 26.14 -11.43 5.63
N SER A 198 25.11 -10.95 4.96
CA SER A 198 23.91 -11.75 4.69
C SER A 198 24.00 -12.28 3.29
N GLY A 199 23.90 -13.59 3.12
CA GLY A 199 23.82 -14.25 1.83
C GLY A 199 22.82 -13.59 0.89
N ASP A 200 22.40 -14.25 -0.14
CA ASP A 200 21.49 -13.74 -1.16
C ASP A 200 20.11 -13.35 -0.57
N GLN A 201 20.01 -12.12 -0.08
CA GLN A 201 18.80 -11.55 0.51
C GLN A 201 18.27 -10.40 -0.35
N PRO A 202 16.95 -10.18 -0.40
CA PRO A 202 16.36 -9.07 -1.14
C PRO A 202 16.65 -7.72 -0.44
N ILE A 203 16.45 -6.61 -1.17
CA ILE A 203 16.53 -5.27 -0.59
C ILE A 203 15.48 -5.07 0.51
N ASP A 204 15.79 -4.19 1.48
CA ASP A 204 14.82 -3.76 2.49
C ASP A 204 13.72 -2.89 1.86
N THR A 205 12.49 -3.02 2.35
CA THR A 205 11.33 -2.21 1.93
C THR A 205 11.52 -0.70 2.14
N LYS A 206 12.49 -0.29 2.95
CA LYS A 206 12.89 1.12 3.13
C LYS A 206 13.61 1.67 1.90
N THR A 207 14.35 0.82 1.15
CA THR A 207 15.15 1.27 0.00
C THR A 207 14.30 1.92 -1.09
N PRO A 208 13.22 1.31 -1.62
CA PRO A 208 12.37 1.97 -2.60
C PRO A 208 11.66 3.21 -2.04
N ARG A 209 11.31 3.20 -0.75
CA ARG A 209 10.72 4.37 -0.10
C ARG A 209 11.69 5.56 -0.07
N ASN A 210 12.93 5.31 0.33
CA ASN A 210 13.97 6.33 0.35
C ASN A 210 14.29 6.84 -1.07
N ALA A 211 14.31 5.94 -2.07
CA ALA A 211 14.49 6.31 -3.47
C ALA A 211 13.38 7.27 -3.95
N CYS A 212 12.11 7.00 -3.62
CA CYS A 212 10.99 7.89 -3.94
C CYS A 212 11.15 9.27 -3.29
N GLN A 213 11.47 9.31 -2.00
CA GLN A 213 11.60 10.57 -1.25
C GLN A 213 12.76 11.41 -1.74
N GLU A 214 13.92 10.79 -1.98
CA GLU A 214 15.10 11.47 -2.48
C GLU A 214 14.89 11.99 -3.91
N ALA A 215 14.30 11.19 -4.80
CA ALA A 215 14.00 11.62 -6.15
C ALA A 215 12.98 12.79 -6.16
N ALA A 216 11.94 12.74 -5.33
CA ALA A 216 10.96 13.83 -5.21
C ALA A 216 11.63 15.13 -4.72
N ARG A 217 12.52 15.05 -3.72
CA ARG A 217 13.28 16.19 -3.24
C ARG A 217 14.16 16.79 -4.34
N ARG A 218 14.86 15.96 -5.13
CA ARG A 218 15.74 16.39 -6.23
C ARG A 218 14.95 16.98 -7.40
N ALA A 219 13.76 16.45 -7.68
CA ALA A 219 12.85 16.96 -8.70
C ALA A 219 12.09 18.23 -8.28
N GLY A 220 12.23 18.70 -7.02
CA GLY A 220 11.47 19.84 -6.51
C GLY A 220 9.96 19.55 -6.31
N ILE A 221 9.54 18.27 -6.30
CA ILE A 221 8.15 17.88 -6.13
C ILE A 221 7.75 18.07 -4.66
N LYS A 222 6.83 18.99 -4.39
CA LYS A 222 6.34 19.32 -3.03
C LYS A 222 5.42 18.26 -2.45
N LYS A 223 4.84 17.39 -3.29
CA LYS A 223 3.95 16.30 -2.89
C LYS A 223 4.76 15.22 -2.16
N HIS A 224 4.15 14.59 -1.14
CA HIS A 224 4.81 13.50 -0.41
C HIS A 224 4.77 12.22 -1.25
N VAL A 225 5.92 11.82 -1.81
CA VAL A 225 6.04 10.67 -2.72
C VAL A 225 6.60 9.44 -2.00
N TYR A 226 5.94 8.31 -2.16
CA TYR A 226 6.33 6.99 -1.66
C TYR A 226 5.79 5.89 -2.60
N PRO A 227 6.22 4.63 -2.49
CA PRO A 227 5.88 3.59 -3.49
C PRO A 227 4.39 3.47 -3.82
N HIS A 228 3.49 3.62 -2.83
CA HIS A 228 2.05 3.57 -3.10
C HIS A 228 1.52 4.75 -3.93
N VAL A 229 2.18 5.91 -3.89
CA VAL A 229 1.82 7.03 -4.78
C VAL A 229 2.06 6.64 -6.24
N LEU A 230 3.20 6.02 -6.57
CA LEU A 230 3.47 5.55 -7.93
C LEU A 230 2.47 4.49 -8.39
N ARG A 231 2.04 3.61 -7.50
CA ARG A 231 0.97 2.64 -7.78
C ARG A 231 -0.38 3.32 -8.02
N HIS A 232 -0.70 4.37 -7.27
CA HIS A 232 -1.91 5.17 -7.51
C HIS A 232 -1.82 5.91 -8.86
N CYS A 233 -0.66 6.49 -9.18
CA CYS A 233 -0.42 7.11 -10.48
C CYS A 233 -0.58 6.11 -11.63
N PHE A 234 0.00 4.89 -11.52
CA PHE A 234 -0.18 3.83 -12.50
C PHE A 234 -1.65 3.54 -12.76
N ALA A 235 -2.45 3.33 -11.70
CA ALA A 235 -3.86 3.03 -11.84
C ALA A 235 -4.68 4.18 -12.45
N THR A 236 -4.42 5.42 -11.99
CA THR A 236 -5.11 6.61 -12.50
C THR A 236 -4.76 6.86 -13.96
N HIS A 237 -3.47 6.80 -14.33
CA HIS A 237 -3.04 7.02 -15.69
C HIS A 237 -3.50 5.92 -16.66
N LEU A 238 -3.63 4.65 -16.20
CA LEU A 238 -4.26 3.59 -16.99
C LEU A 238 -5.74 3.88 -17.24
N LEU A 239 -6.46 4.33 -16.22
CA LEU A 239 -7.87 4.69 -16.36
C LEU A 239 -8.05 5.87 -17.32
N GLU A 240 -7.18 6.89 -17.22
CA GLU A 240 -7.14 8.03 -18.13
C GLU A 240 -6.77 7.64 -19.56
N ALA A 241 -5.95 6.60 -19.72
CA ALA A 241 -5.63 6.00 -21.02
C ALA A 241 -6.78 5.15 -21.61
N GLY A 242 -7.86 4.93 -20.83
CA GLY A 242 -9.06 4.21 -21.28
C GLY A 242 -9.13 2.76 -20.87
N ALA A 243 -8.24 2.28 -19.99
CA ALA A 243 -8.38 0.95 -19.38
C ALA A 243 -9.62 0.90 -18.50
N ASP A 244 -10.36 -0.21 -18.55
CA ASP A 244 -11.52 -0.41 -17.70
C ASP A 244 -11.12 -0.72 -16.25
N LEU A 245 -12.06 -0.47 -15.34
CA LEU A 245 -11.82 -0.59 -13.91
C LEU A 245 -11.53 -2.03 -13.45
N TYR A 246 -12.11 -3.01 -14.14
CA TYR A 246 -11.91 -4.43 -13.83
C TYR A 246 -10.50 -4.90 -14.21
N THR A 247 -10.01 -4.49 -15.37
CA THR A 247 -8.62 -4.71 -15.79
C THR A 247 -7.64 -4.11 -14.76
N ILE A 248 -7.89 -2.87 -14.32
CA ILE A 248 -7.06 -2.22 -13.29
C ILE A 248 -7.12 -3.00 -11.96
N GLN A 249 -8.30 -3.49 -11.57
CA GLN A 249 -8.46 -4.33 -10.36
C GLN A 249 -7.58 -5.58 -10.42
N ILE A 250 -7.60 -6.29 -11.55
CA ILE A 250 -6.80 -7.51 -11.77
C ILE A 250 -5.31 -7.19 -11.68
N LEU A 251 -4.83 -6.20 -12.43
CA LEU A 251 -3.43 -5.78 -12.46
C LEU A 251 -2.93 -5.38 -11.07
N LEU A 252 -3.73 -4.67 -10.30
CA LEU A 252 -3.39 -4.27 -8.94
C LEU A 252 -3.52 -5.44 -7.95
N GLY A 253 -4.28 -6.49 -8.25
CA GLY A 253 -4.60 -7.56 -7.31
C GLY A 253 -5.38 -7.02 -6.11
N HIS A 254 -6.43 -6.25 -6.38
CA HIS A 254 -7.40 -5.81 -5.39
C HIS A 254 -8.48 -6.88 -5.22
N HIS A 255 -8.75 -7.29 -3.98
CA HIS A 255 -9.76 -8.29 -3.68
C HIS A 255 -11.18 -7.75 -3.89
N ASP A 256 -11.41 -6.47 -3.56
CA ASP A 256 -12.70 -5.79 -3.68
C ASP A 256 -12.59 -4.66 -4.70
N LEU A 257 -13.56 -4.57 -5.61
CA LEU A 257 -13.67 -3.50 -6.59
C LEU A 257 -13.73 -2.11 -5.93
N LYS A 258 -14.25 -2.03 -4.70
CA LYS A 258 -14.25 -0.79 -3.90
C LYS A 258 -12.85 -0.21 -3.68
N GLU A 259 -11.82 -1.06 -3.59
CA GLU A 259 -10.43 -0.58 -3.49
C GLU A 259 -9.98 0.13 -4.77
N THR A 260 -10.53 -0.25 -5.93
CA THR A 260 -10.21 0.30 -7.26
C THR A 260 -11.11 1.48 -7.62
N ALA A 261 -12.35 1.50 -7.14
CA ALA A 261 -13.32 2.57 -7.42
C ALA A 261 -12.83 3.98 -7.01
N ILE A 262 -11.87 4.08 -6.10
CA ILE A 262 -11.27 5.35 -5.71
C ILE A 262 -10.61 6.08 -6.90
N TYR A 263 -10.14 5.34 -7.91
CA TYR A 263 -9.50 5.94 -9.09
C TYR A 263 -10.49 6.64 -10.01
N LEU A 264 -11.79 6.32 -9.97
CA LEU A 264 -12.83 7.05 -10.67
C LEU A 264 -12.91 8.52 -10.21
N HIS A 265 -12.72 8.74 -8.90
CA HIS A 265 -12.72 10.08 -8.32
C HIS A 265 -11.41 10.85 -8.57
N LEU A 266 -10.37 10.19 -9.06
CA LEU A 266 -9.04 10.77 -9.29
C LEU A 266 -8.79 11.07 -10.75
N SER A 267 -9.48 10.37 -11.66
CA SER A 267 -9.34 10.54 -13.10
C SER A 267 -10.12 11.77 -13.58
N GLN A 268 -9.41 12.74 -14.16
CA GLN A 268 -10.02 13.93 -14.77
C GLN A 268 -10.85 13.58 -16.01
N ARG A 269 -10.47 12.52 -16.73
CA ARG A 269 -11.16 12.11 -17.96
C ARG A 269 -12.64 11.78 -17.74
N HIS A 270 -12.97 11.13 -16.63
CA HIS A 270 -14.36 10.79 -16.32
C HIS A 270 -15.20 12.02 -15.98
N LEU A 271 -14.59 13.06 -15.38
CA LEU A 271 -15.27 14.32 -15.09
C LEU A 271 -15.53 15.13 -16.39
N HIS A 272 -14.59 15.10 -17.34
CA HIS A 272 -14.69 15.85 -18.59
C HIS A 272 -15.35 15.07 -19.74
N ALA A 273 -15.37 13.73 -19.70
CA ALA A 273 -15.99 12.91 -20.74
C ALA A 273 -17.51 12.79 -20.60
N THR A 274 -18.07 13.18 -19.45
CA THR A 274 -19.51 13.20 -19.24
C THR A 274 -20.03 14.59 -19.54
N ALA A 275 -20.69 14.74 -20.70
CA ALA A 275 -21.36 16.00 -21.04
C ALA A 275 -22.44 16.30 -19.99
N SER A 276 -22.57 17.56 -19.62
CA SER A 276 -23.62 17.97 -18.69
C SER A 276 -24.99 17.67 -19.34
N PRO A 277 -25.95 17.08 -18.62
CA PRO A 277 -27.31 16.97 -19.16
C PRO A 277 -27.90 18.29 -19.64
N LEU A 278 -27.43 19.41 -19.10
CA LEU A 278 -27.83 20.74 -19.51
C LEU A 278 -27.41 21.04 -20.95
N ASP A 279 -26.25 20.54 -21.39
CA ASP A 279 -25.72 20.80 -22.75
C ASP A 279 -26.57 20.15 -23.86
N SER A 280 -27.36 19.12 -23.49
CA SER A 280 -28.30 18.44 -24.38
C SER A 280 -29.71 19.08 -24.42
N LEU A 281 -29.97 20.06 -23.54
CA LEU A 281 -31.28 20.74 -23.47
C LEU A 281 -31.35 21.87 -24.46
N GLN A 282 -32.39 21.87 -25.28
CA GLN A 282 -32.74 23.01 -26.14
C GLN A 282 -33.49 24.05 -25.30
N LEU A 283 -32.78 24.88 -24.57
CA LEU A 283 -33.37 25.94 -23.78
C LEU A 283 -33.67 27.15 -24.65
N LYS A 284 -34.86 27.74 -24.44
CA LYS A 284 -35.17 29.05 -25.03
C LYS A 284 -34.33 30.13 -24.39
N VAL A 285 -33.79 31.05 -25.16
CA VAL A 285 -33.07 32.21 -24.65
C VAL A 285 -34.04 33.02 -23.77
N TRP A 286 -33.68 33.18 -22.51
CA TRP A 286 -34.46 33.99 -21.59
C TRP A 286 -34.37 35.46 -22.03
N SER A 287 -35.50 36.04 -22.37
CA SER A 287 -35.61 37.47 -22.62
C SER A 287 -36.42 38.12 -21.50
N PRO A 288 -35.91 39.18 -20.82
CA PRO A 288 -36.67 39.89 -19.81
C PRO A 288 -37.94 40.45 -20.45
N GLN A 289 -39.11 40.16 -19.85
CA GLN A 289 -40.34 40.82 -20.25
C GLN A 289 -40.16 42.29 -19.91
N LYS A 290 -40.31 43.19 -20.92
CA LYS A 290 -40.40 44.61 -20.67
C LYS A 290 -41.75 44.86 -20.04
N GLU A 291 -41.75 45.36 -18.78
CA GLU A 291 -42.91 45.98 -18.15
C GLU A 291 -43.28 47.28 -18.84
#